data_6ed6fd0721907eb450e2dbc813f837fb
#
_entry.id   6ed6fd0721907eb450e2dbc813f837fb
#
_cell.length_a   1.000
_cell.length_b   1.000
_cell.length_c   1.000
_cell.angle_alpha   90.00
_cell.angle_beta   90.00
_cell.angle_gamma   90.00
#
_symmetry.space_group_name_H-M   'P 1'
#
loop_
_entity.id
_entity.type
_entity.pdbx_description
1 polymer ?
#
loop_
_entity_poly.entity_id
_entity_poly.type
_entity_poly.pdbx_seq_one_letter_code
_entity_poly.pdbx_strand_id
1 'polypeptide(L)'
;MKDTKQQFEHVIALCRDLFSKKLHDYGPAWRILRPASVTDQIFIKANRIRSIETKGVTLIDEGIRAEFIAIVNYGIVGLIQLELGLSLIHISEPTRP
;
A
#
# COMPACT_ATOMS: atom_id res chain seq x y z
N MET A 1 11.85 -23.66 13.22
CA MET A 1 11.83 -22.24 12.95
C MET A 1 11.56 -21.97 11.49
N LYS A 2 10.70 -21.01 11.21
CA LYS A 2 10.40 -20.70 9.84
C LYS A 2 11.51 -19.91 9.24
N ASP A 3 11.82 -20.18 8.00
CA ASP A 3 12.83 -19.38 7.35
C ASP A 3 12.19 -18.11 6.79
N THR A 4 13.00 -17.20 6.35
CA THR A 4 12.56 -15.91 5.88
C THR A 4 11.63 -16.00 4.69
N LYS A 5 11.89 -16.95 3.81
CA LYS A 5 11.05 -17.11 2.63
C LYS A 5 9.63 -17.50 3.02
N GLN A 6 9.51 -18.43 3.96
CA GLN A 6 8.20 -18.85 4.42
C GLN A 6 7.46 -17.72 5.11
N GLN A 7 8.17 -16.92 5.86
CA GLN A 7 7.58 -15.78 6.54
C GLN A 7 7.12 -14.75 5.52
N PHE A 8 7.91 -14.54 4.49
CA PHE A 8 7.57 -13.60 3.44
C PHE A 8 6.27 -14.03 2.76
N GLU A 9 6.19 -15.31 2.43
CA GLU A 9 5.00 -15.78 1.73
C GLU A 9 3.76 -15.73 2.60
N HIS A 10 3.93 -15.97 3.87
CA HIS A 10 2.81 -15.88 4.80
C HIS A 10 2.28 -14.44 4.85
N VAL A 11 3.18 -13.48 4.96
CA VAL A 11 2.79 -12.09 5.05
C VAL A 11 2.17 -11.61 3.73
N ILE A 12 2.73 -12.05 2.63
CA ILE A 12 2.19 -11.67 1.32
C ILE A 12 0.76 -12.20 1.19
N ALA A 13 0.51 -13.41 1.70
CA ALA A 13 -0.84 -13.95 1.65
C ALA A 13 -1.82 -13.09 2.45
N LEU A 14 -1.39 -12.60 3.61
CA LEU A 14 -2.24 -11.74 4.40
C LEU A 14 -2.54 -10.44 3.65
N CYS A 15 -1.53 -9.88 3.03
CA CYS A 15 -1.73 -8.65 2.27
C CYS A 15 -2.64 -8.88 1.08
N ARG A 16 -2.48 -10.01 0.41
CA ARG A 16 -3.31 -10.35 -0.73
C ARG A 16 -4.78 -10.50 -0.33
N ASP A 17 -5.02 -11.15 0.79
CA ASP A 17 -6.39 -11.34 1.25
C ASP A 17 -7.07 -10.01 1.52
N LEU A 18 -6.38 -9.12 2.18
CA LEU A 18 -6.95 -7.83 2.46
C LEU A 18 -7.11 -7.00 1.19
N PHE A 19 -6.15 -7.12 0.29
CA PHE A 19 -6.21 -6.42 -0.98
C PHE A 19 -7.45 -6.87 -1.76
N SER A 20 -7.70 -8.18 -1.78
CA SER A 20 -8.87 -8.70 -2.48
C SER A 20 -10.17 -8.18 -1.90
N LYS A 21 -10.24 -8.09 -0.58
CA LYS A 21 -11.44 -7.56 0.04
C LYS A 21 -11.66 -6.11 -0.31
N LYS A 22 -10.59 -5.32 -0.29
CA LYS A 22 -10.72 -3.93 -0.62
C LYS A 22 -11.10 -3.73 -2.08
N LEU A 23 -10.54 -4.55 -2.95
CA LEU A 23 -10.86 -4.47 -4.35
C LEU A 23 -12.33 -4.79 -4.58
N HIS A 24 -12.85 -5.76 -3.86
CA HIS A 24 -14.24 -6.12 -3.97
C HIS A 24 -15.13 -4.95 -3.51
N ASP A 25 -14.76 -4.31 -2.42
CA ASP A 25 -15.52 -3.21 -1.87
C ASP A 25 -15.49 -1.95 -2.71
N TYR A 26 -14.33 -1.59 -3.20
CA TYR A 26 -14.17 -0.36 -3.94
C TYR A 26 -14.22 -0.52 -5.45
N GLY A 27 -14.12 -1.74 -5.92
CA GLY A 27 -14.18 -2.00 -7.35
C GLY A 27 -13.05 -1.33 -8.11
N PRO A 28 -13.30 -1.04 -9.36
CA PRO A 28 -12.25 -0.48 -10.20
C PRO A 28 -11.79 0.91 -9.81
N ALA A 29 -12.54 1.57 -8.95
CA ALA A 29 -12.16 2.91 -8.55
C ALA A 29 -10.79 2.95 -7.91
N TRP A 30 -10.40 1.86 -7.27
CA TRP A 30 -9.11 1.82 -6.61
C TRP A 30 -7.96 1.89 -7.60
N ARG A 31 -8.18 1.41 -8.78
CA ARG A 31 -7.14 1.41 -9.80
C ARG A 31 -6.91 2.77 -10.41
N ILE A 32 -7.86 3.65 -10.32
CA ILE A 32 -7.74 4.94 -10.95
C ILE A 32 -7.33 6.04 -10.00
N LEU A 33 -6.86 5.68 -8.82
CA LEU A 33 -6.35 6.68 -7.91
C LEU A 33 -5.13 7.31 -8.57
N ARG A 34 -5.01 8.62 -8.37
CA ARG A 34 -3.86 9.30 -8.94
C ARG A 34 -2.62 8.82 -8.24
N PRO A 35 -1.51 8.75 -8.96
CA PRO A 35 -0.25 8.33 -8.34
C PRO A 35 0.11 9.17 -7.10
N ALA A 36 -0.14 10.46 -7.14
CA ALA A 36 0.15 11.30 -6.00
C ALA A 36 -0.69 10.91 -4.80
N SER A 37 -1.94 10.50 -5.06
CA SER A 37 -2.81 10.09 -3.97
C SER A 37 -2.30 8.80 -3.33
N VAL A 38 -1.76 7.90 -4.13
CA VAL A 38 -1.20 6.67 -3.61
C VAL A 38 -0.02 7.00 -2.71
N THR A 39 0.86 7.88 -3.17
CA THR A 39 2.01 8.28 -2.39
C THR A 39 1.58 8.94 -1.09
N ASP A 40 0.57 9.78 -1.15
CA ASP A 40 0.08 10.46 0.05
C ASP A 40 -0.46 9.45 1.05
N GLN A 41 -1.15 8.42 0.58
CA GLN A 41 -1.67 7.42 1.49
C GLN A 41 -0.55 6.67 2.19
N ILE A 42 0.52 6.34 1.46
CA ILE A 42 1.65 5.67 2.06
C ILE A 42 2.27 6.57 3.13
N PHE A 43 2.40 7.83 2.82
CA PHE A 43 2.97 8.78 3.76
C PHE A 43 2.11 8.90 5.03
N ILE A 44 0.80 8.98 4.85
CA ILE A 44 -0.11 9.07 5.98
C ILE A 44 -0.02 7.84 6.86
N LYS A 45 0.05 6.66 6.24
CA LYS A 45 0.16 5.42 7.01
C LYS A 45 1.47 5.34 7.76
N ALA A 46 2.55 5.77 7.12
CA ALA A 46 3.86 5.76 7.77
C ALA A 46 3.85 6.70 8.98
N ASN A 47 3.22 7.84 8.85
CA ASN A 47 3.14 8.77 9.96
C ASN A 47 2.30 8.22 11.11
N ARG A 48 1.27 7.45 10.80
CA ARG A 48 0.49 6.82 11.84
C ARG A 48 1.33 5.81 12.61
N ILE A 49 2.15 5.04 11.90
CA ILE A 49 3.03 4.09 12.56
C ILE A 49 3.96 4.83 13.50
N ARG A 50 4.56 5.90 13.01
CA ARG A 50 5.47 6.67 13.83
C ARG A 50 4.77 7.23 15.07
N SER A 51 3.56 7.69 14.91
CA SER A 51 2.80 8.23 16.01
C SER A 51 2.51 7.18 17.08
N ILE A 52 2.13 5.99 16.64
CA ILE A 52 1.85 4.90 17.57
C ILE A 52 3.11 4.49 18.30
N GLU A 53 4.22 4.38 17.59
CA GLU A 53 5.49 4.01 18.20
C GLU A 53 5.91 5.03 19.23
N THR A 54 5.70 6.29 18.95
CA THR A 54 6.08 7.35 19.86
C THR A 54 5.27 7.31 21.14
N LYS A 55 4.00 6.96 21.02
CA LYS A 55 3.15 6.91 22.19
C LYS A 55 3.42 5.71 23.08
N GLY A 56 4.00 4.68 22.55
CA GLY A 56 4.36 3.52 23.34
C GLY A 56 3.19 2.79 23.95
N VAL A 57 2.07 2.74 23.24
CA VAL A 57 0.91 2.05 23.77
C VAL A 57 1.01 0.55 23.61
N THR A 58 0.28 -0.16 24.44
CA THR A 58 0.38 -1.60 24.47
C THR A 58 -0.27 -2.31 23.30
N LEU A 59 -1.25 -1.69 22.68
CA LEU A 59 -1.92 -2.33 21.55
C LEU A 59 -1.28 -1.96 20.24
N ILE A 60 -0.05 -1.54 20.32
CA ILE A 60 0.71 -1.11 19.22
C ILE A 60 0.80 -2.11 18.11
N ASP A 61 0.95 -3.35 18.43
CA ASP A 61 1.16 -4.37 17.42
C ASP A 61 0.02 -4.44 16.41
N GLU A 62 -1.20 -4.43 16.88
CA GLU A 62 -2.33 -4.53 16.03
C GLU A 62 -2.49 -3.31 15.17
N GLY A 63 -2.31 -2.14 15.73
CA GLY A 63 -2.43 -0.92 14.97
C GLY A 63 -1.37 -0.80 13.89
N ILE A 64 -0.15 -1.11 14.24
CA ILE A 64 0.96 -1.00 13.31
C ILE A 64 0.84 -2.02 12.19
N ARG A 65 0.39 -3.22 12.52
CA ARG A 65 0.25 -4.26 11.51
C ARG A 65 -0.68 -3.82 10.39
N ALA A 66 -1.81 -3.26 10.75
CA ALA A 66 -2.77 -2.81 9.75
C ALA A 66 -2.19 -1.71 8.86
N GLU A 67 -1.42 -0.81 9.46
CA GLU A 67 -0.83 0.26 8.67
C GLU A 67 0.24 -0.26 7.72
N PHE A 68 1.06 -1.20 8.17
CA PHE A 68 2.06 -1.77 7.27
C PHE A 68 1.43 -2.52 6.12
N ILE A 69 0.36 -3.26 6.38
CA ILE A 69 -0.33 -3.95 5.29
C ILE A 69 -0.87 -2.95 4.28
N ALA A 70 -1.41 -1.84 4.78
CA ALA A 70 -1.93 -0.81 3.90
C ALA A 70 -0.81 -0.23 3.03
N ILE A 71 0.37 0.00 3.62
CA ILE A 71 1.49 0.53 2.87
C ILE A 71 1.88 -0.42 1.74
N VAL A 72 1.96 -1.72 2.05
CA VAL A 72 2.29 -2.71 1.03
C VAL A 72 1.27 -2.68 -0.10
N ASN A 73 0.00 -2.66 0.26
CA ASN A 73 -1.04 -2.73 -0.75
C ASN A 73 -1.14 -1.46 -1.58
N TYR A 74 -0.92 -0.30 -0.99
CA TYR A 74 -0.85 0.91 -1.79
C TYR A 74 0.37 0.89 -2.70
N GLY A 75 1.48 0.29 -2.22
CA GLY A 75 2.64 0.12 -3.06
C GLY A 75 2.33 -0.73 -4.28
N ILE A 76 1.55 -1.79 -4.07
CA ILE A 76 1.14 -2.65 -5.17
C ILE A 76 0.25 -1.89 -6.16
N VAL A 77 -0.67 -1.09 -5.64
CA VAL A 77 -1.51 -0.27 -6.51
C VAL A 77 -0.63 0.65 -7.36
N GLY A 78 0.37 1.26 -6.74
CA GLY A 78 1.27 2.12 -7.47
C GLY A 78 2.01 1.37 -8.56
N LEU A 79 2.47 0.16 -8.25
CA LEU A 79 3.17 -0.64 -9.24
C LEU A 79 2.25 -1.04 -10.39
N ILE A 80 1.01 -1.36 -10.09
CA ILE A 80 0.04 -1.70 -11.11
C ILE A 80 -0.19 -0.51 -12.03
N GLN A 81 -0.28 0.67 -11.45
CA GLN A 81 -0.46 1.86 -12.25
C GLN A 81 0.70 2.08 -13.20
N LEU A 82 1.91 1.84 -12.71
CA LEU A 82 3.08 1.96 -13.56
C LEU A 82 3.06 0.94 -14.68
N GLU A 83 2.64 -0.29 -14.35
CA GLU A 83 2.60 -1.34 -15.34
C GLU A 83 1.58 -1.05 -16.41
N LEU A 84 0.50 -0.44 -16.06
CA LEU A 84 -0.53 -0.11 -17.01
C LEU A 84 -0.11 1.06 -17.90
N GLY A 85 1.07 1.50 -17.71
CA GLY A 85 1.57 2.53 -18.53
C GLY A 85 1.09 3.85 -18.16
N LEU A 86 0.43 3.95 -17.08
CA LEU A 86 0.08 5.07 -16.61
C LEU A 86 0.16 6.12 -17.51
N SER A 87 -0.76 6.18 -18.29
CA SER A 87 -0.86 7.27 -19.14
C SER A 87 -0.78 8.54 -18.37
N LEU A 88 -1.08 8.50 -17.15
CA LEU A 88 -0.99 9.68 -16.34
C LEU A 88 0.40 10.24 -16.30
N ILE A 89 1.37 9.37 -16.27
CA ILE A 89 2.73 9.81 -16.24
C ILE A 89 3.10 10.41 -17.55
N HIS A 90 2.64 9.83 -18.64
CA HIS A 90 2.93 10.35 -19.93
C HIS A 90 2.34 11.73 -20.08
N ILE A 91 1.16 11.90 -19.56
CA ILE A 91 0.52 13.17 -19.66
C ILE A 91 1.28 14.21 -18.90
N SER A 92 1.77 13.84 -17.77
CA SER A 92 2.43 14.82 -16.96
C SER A 92 3.77 15.19 -17.53
N GLU A 93 4.33 14.36 -18.43
CA GLU A 93 5.53 14.70 -18.92
C GLU A 93 5.41 14.93 -20.25
N PRO A 94 4.93 15.79 -20.56
CA PRO A 94 4.69 16.00 -21.80
C PRO A 94 5.80 16.28 -22.56
N THR A 95 6.02 16.30 -22.38
CA THR A 95 6.67 16.59 -22.87
C THR A 95 7.67 16.32 -23.18
N ARG A 96 7.91 15.98 -23.17
CA ARG A 96 8.76 15.69 -23.43
C ARG A 96 8.97 15.83 -24.27
N PRO A 97 9.26 16.27 -24.54
CA PRO A 97 9.50 16.61 -25.31
C PRO A 97 9.95 16.42 -25.70
#